data_e8b22d3cc89d3c0b13f1d6325fe01767
#
_entry.id   e8b22d3cc89d3c0b13f1d6325fe01767
#
_cell.length_a   1.000
_cell.length_b   1.000
_cell.length_c   1.000
_cell.angle_alpha   90.00
_cell.angle_beta   90.00
_cell.angle_gamma   90.00
#
_symmetry.space_group_name_H-M   'P 1'
#
loop_
_entity.id
_entity.type
_entity.pdbx_description
1 polymer ?
#
loop_
_entity_poly.entity_id
_entity_poly.type
_entity_poly.pdbx_seq_one_letter_code
_entity_poly.pdbx_strand_id
1 'polypeptide(L)'
;MRIDRSASETALVVKRFDTPEPVLVFDQGRLELMTVGGRAIGKGSYAPGWRWSRCATGPASPADALAEHVGMVLSGRVKMQLPDGSEIDLTPGDFFQIATEYDGWVVGYRPCEILYLSGVDAIVKRVRHME
;
A
#
# COMPACT_ATOMS: atom_id res chain seq x y z
N MET A 1 0.79 -37.58 12.64
CA MET A 1 1.53 -36.47 12.00
C MET A 1 2.63 -36.00 12.94
N ARG A 2 3.81 -35.87 12.41
CA ARG A 2 4.91 -35.33 13.18
C ARG A 2 4.84 -33.81 13.14
N ILE A 3 4.89 -33.19 14.31
CA ILE A 3 5.03 -31.74 14.41
C ILE A 3 6.41 -31.48 14.99
N ASP A 4 7.30 -30.96 14.20
CA ASP A 4 8.59 -30.51 14.71
C ASP A 4 8.49 -29.03 15.14
N ARG A 5 9.56 -28.56 15.75
CA ARG A 5 9.60 -27.20 16.26
C ARG A 5 9.39 -26.15 15.15
N SER A 6 9.98 -26.39 13.99
CA SER A 6 9.88 -25.47 12.85
C SER A 6 8.44 -25.38 12.34
N ALA A 7 7.75 -26.50 12.18
CA ALA A 7 6.35 -26.51 11.77
C ALA A 7 5.45 -25.84 12.81
N SER A 8 5.74 -26.07 14.09
CA SER A 8 5.00 -25.45 15.21
C SER A 8 5.16 -23.93 15.20
N GLU A 9 6.38 -23.42 14.95
CA GLU A 9 6.67 -21.99 14.89
C GLU A 9 5.98 -21.30 13.74
N THR A 10 5.70 -22.01 12.65
CA THR A 10 5.06 -21.45 11.46
C THR A 10 3.56 -21.70 11.41
N ALA A 11 3.00 -22.49 12.32
CA ALA A 11 1.56 -22.79 12.34
C ALA A 11 0.71 -21.56 12.65
N LEU A 12 1.25 -20.62 13.43
CA LEU A 12 0.59 -19.35 13.74
C LEU A 12 1.66 -18.28 13.87
N VAL A 13 1.55 -17.24 13.06
CA VAL A 13 2.46 -16.10 13.08
C VAL A 13 1.62 -14.85 13.33
N VAL A 14 2.03 -14.06 14.31
CA VAL A 14 1.36 -12.80 14.66
C VAL A 14 2.37 -11.68 14.58
N LYS A 15 2.04 -10.63 13.83
CA LYS A 15 2.87 -9.42 13.72
C LYS A 15 2.00 -8.17 13.80
N ARG A 16 2.64 -7.05 14.11
CA ARG A 16 2.00 -5.74 14.22
C ARG A 16 2.80 -4.68 13.51
N PHE A 17 2.15 -3.60 13.12
CA PHE A 17 2.81 -2.44 12.53
C PHE A 17 3.43 -1.49 13.56
N ASP A 18 3.36 -1.79 14.84
CA ASP A 18 4.01 -0.97 15.89
C ASP A 18 5.54 -1.01 15.82
N THR A 19 6.09 -2.06 15.21
CA THR A 19 7.54 -2.17 14.95
C THR A 19 7.76 -2.63 13.50
N PRO A 20 7.40 -1.81 12.52
CA PRO A 20 7.49 -2.22 11.12
C PRO A 20 8.93 -2.32 10.63
N GLU A 21 9.16 -3.19 9.66
CA GLU A 21 10.43 -3.39 8.97
C GLU A 21 10.18 -3.57 7.48
N PRO A 22 10.70 -2.74 6.61
CA PRO A 22 11.21 -1.39 6.80
C PRO A 22 10.11 -0.33 6.83
N VAL A 23 10.52 0.92 6.98
CA VAL A 23 9.63 2.08 6.83
C VAL A 23 10.19 2.96 5.73
N LEU A 24 9.34 3.31 4.78
CA LEU A 24 9.67 4.25 3.70
C LEU A 24 8.94 5.56 3.96
N VAL A 25 9.66 6.68 3.88
CA VAL A 25 9.09 8.01 4.03
C VAL A 25 9.20 8.74 2.70
N PHE A 26 8.12 9.39 2.28
CA PHE A 26 8.07 10.15 1.05
C PHE A 26 7.22 11.41 1.26
N ASP A 27 7.07 12.23 0.21
CA ASP A 27 6.36 13.48 0.34
C ASP A 27 4.93 13.27 0.84
N GLN A 28 4.65 13.78 2.05
CA GLN A 28 3.34 13.73 2.72
C GLN A 28 2.82 12.30 2.99
N GLY A 29 3.74 11.33 3.11
CA GLY A 29 3.31 9.97 3.37
C GLY A 29 4.41 9.08 3.88
N ARG A 30 4.01 7.90 4.33
CA ARG A 30 4.91 6.84 4.77
C ARG A 30 4.29 5.49 4.46
N LEU A 31 5.15 4.51 4.24
CA LEU A 31 4.75 3.13 4.00
C LEU A 31 5.50 2.24 4.97
N GLU A 32 4.76 1.58 5.82
CA GLU A 32 5.29 0.59 6.77
C GLU A 32 5.12 -0.79 6.15
N LEU A 33 6.18 -1.58 6.17
CA LEU A 33 6.19 -2.89 5.54
C LEU A 33 6.43 -3.97 6.58
N MET A 34 5.86 -5.14 6.33
CA MET A 34 6.21 -6.35 7.08
C MET A 34 5.92 -7.56 6.23
N THR A 35 6.50 -8.69 6.60
CA THR A 35 6.26 -9.97 5.94
C THR A 35 5.53 -10.87 6.91
N VAL A 36 4.38 -11.38 6.50
CA VAL A 36 3.56 -12.30 7.30
C VAL A 36 3.26 -13.52 6.44
N GLY A 37 3.68 -14.69 6.91
CA GLY A 37 3.46 -15.94 6.17
C GLY A 37 4.05 -15.90 4.76
N GLY A 38 5.21 -15.28 4.59
CA GLY A 38 5.86 -15.14 3.29
C GLY A 38 5.27 -14.07 2.39
N ARG A 39 4.29 -13.30 2.85
CA ARG A 39 3.63 -12.24 2.07
C ARG A 39 4.06 -10.87 2.56
N ALA A 40 4.37 -9.99 1.63
CA ALA A 40 4.61 -8.59 1.93
C ALA A 40 3.27 -7.89 2.17
N ILE A 41 3.14 -7.30 3.34
CA ILE A 41 1.98 -6.51 3.75
C ILE A 41 2.46 -5.10 3.99
N GLY A 42 1.66 -4.12 3.56
CA GLY A 42 2.02 -2.72 3.75
C GLY A 42 0.89 -1.93 4.38
N LYS A 43 1.26 -0.90 5.14
CA LYS A 43 0.31 0.10 5.59
C LYS A 43 0.81 1.47 5.16
N GLY A 44 0.08 2.09 4.23
CA GLY A 44 0.34 3.44 3.78
C GLY A 44 -0.41 4.44 4.66
N SER A 45 0.29 5.49 5.07
CA SER A 45 -0.31 6.61 5.81
C SER A 45 -0.02 7.88 5.03
N TYR A 46 -1.06 8.58 4.65
CA TYR A 46 -0.98 9.71 3.72
C TYR A 46 -1.61 10.94 4.34
N ALA A 47 -0.87 12.02 4.38
CA ALA A 47 -1.36 13.28 4.93
C ALA A 47 -2.28 14.00 3.93
N PRO A 48 -3.14 14.93 4.42
CA PRO A 48 -3.86 15.80 3.52
C PRO A 48 -2.91 16.51 2.54
N GLY A 49 -3.29 16.53 1.28
CA GLY A 49 -2.42 17.07 0.21
C GLY A 49 -1.56 16.04 -0.49
N TRP A 50 -1.48 14.83 0.02
CA TRP A 50 -0.73 13.77 -0.66
C TRP A 50 -1.34 13.45 -2.02
N ARG A 51 -0.45 13.20 -2.99
CA ARG A 51 -0.83 12.76 -4.33
C ARG A 51 0.21 11.78 -4.86
N TRP A 52 -0.25 10.65 -5.38
CA TRP A 52 0.62 9.58 -5.89
C TRP A 52 1.60 10.08 -6.96
N SER A 53 1.10 10.86 -7.92
CA SER A 53 1.92 11.33 -9.03
C SER A 53 3.07 12.25 -8.59
N ARG A 54 3.04 12.81 -7.39
CA ARG A 54 4.16 13.60 -6.85
C ARG A 54 5.23 12.73 -6.23
N CYS A 55 4.89 11.56 -5.72
CA CYS A 55 5.86 10.69 -5.05
C CYS A 55 6.33 9.52 -5.92
N ALA A 56 5.64 9.24 -7.02
CA ALA A 56 6.03 8.18 -7.93
C ALA A 56 7.17 8.64 -8.84
N THR A 57 8.09 7.72 -9.14
CA THR A 57 9.26 7.99 -9.99
C THR A 57 8.96 7.67 -11.46
N GLY A 58 8.49 8.67 -12.20
CA GLY A 58 8.22 8.51 -13.62
C GLY A 58 7.10 7.52 -13.95
N PRO A 59 6.91 7.19 -15.23
CA PRO A 59 5.90 6.22 -15.64
C PRO A 59 6.29 4.80 -15.20
N ALA A 60 5.29 3.98 -14.88
CA ALA A 60 5.52 2.59 -14.56
C ALA A 60 6.04 1.84 -15.80
N SER A 61 6.89 0.84 -15.57
CA SER A 61 7.17 -0.15 -16.60
C SER A 61 5.88 -0.91 -16.93
N PRO A 62 5.77 -1.55 -18.10
CA PRO A 62 4.58 -2.33 -18.42
C PRO A 62 4.26 -3.38 -17.36
N ALA A 63 5.26 -4.03 -16.80
CA ALA A 63 5.06 -5.02 -15.75
C ALA A 63 4.53 -4.38 -14.46
N ASP A 64 5.06 -3.23 -14.06
CA ASP A 64 4.61 -2.53 -12.85
C ASP A 64 3.20 -1.94 -13.01
N ALA A 65 2.87 -1.45 -14.21
CA ALA A 65 1.54 -0.93 -14.50
C ALA A 65 0.47 -2.01 -14.41
N LEU A 66 0.82 -3.25 -14.75
CA LEU A 66 -0.10 -4.39 -14.70
C LEU A 66 -0.01 -5.16 -13.37
N ALA A 67 0.90 -4.78 -12.49
CA ALA A 67 1.04 -5.43 -11.19
C ALA A 67 -0.19 -5.14 -10.33
N GLU A 68 -0.87 -6.20 -9.92
CA GLU A 68 -2.09 -6.11 -9.15
C GLU A 68 -1.82 -5.66 -7.72
N HIS A 69 -2.57 -4.67 -7.26
CA HIS A 69 -2.61 -4.28 -5.86
C HIS A 69 -3.97 -4.60 -5.29
N VAL A 70 -4.00 -5.22 -4.12
CA VAL A 70 -5.22 -5.40 -3.35
C VAL A 70 -5.04 -4.69 -2.02
N GLY A 71 -6.00 -3.87 -1.66
CA GLY A 71 -5.95 -3.12 -0.42
C GLY A 71 -7.31 -2.81 0.16
N MET A 72 -7.28 -2.19 1.33
CA MET A 72 -8.48 -1.74 2.02
C MET A 72 -8.18 -0.39 2.66
N VAL A 73 -9.11 0.55 2.54
CA VAL A 73 -9.02 1.83 3.25
C VAL A 73 -9.36 1.61 4.72
N LEU A 74 -8.44 1.95 5.60
CA LEU A 74 -8.63 1.85 7.04
C LEU A 74 -9.27 3.11 7.63
N SER A 75 -8.82 4.28 7.17
CA SER A 75 -9.29 5.57 7.67
C SER A 75 -9.09 6.65 6.62
N GLY A 76 -9.83 7.73 6.73
CA GLY A 76 -9.75 8.83 5.78
C GLY A 76 -10.44 8.51 4.46
N ARG A 77 -10.19 9.35 3.45
CA ARG A 77 -10.76 9.19 2.11
C ARG A 77 -9.69 9.43 1.06
N VAL A 78 -9.71 8.61 0.03
CA VAL A 78 -8.81 8.76 -1.11
C VAL A 78 -9.62 8.70 -2.40
N LYS A 79 -9.24 9.51 -3.37
CA LYS A 79 -9.81 9.46 -4.71
C LYS A 79 -8.77 8.85 -5.65
N MET A 80 -9.21 7.91 -6.46
CA MET A 80 -8.37 7.25 -7.47
C MET A 80 -8.82 7.70 -8.85
N GLN A 81 -7.86 8.03 -9.72
CA GLN A 81 -8.13 8.40 -11.10
C GLN A 81 -7.51 7.37 -12.03
N LEU A 82 -8.31 6.84 -12.93
CA LEU A 82 -7.89 5.84 -13.90
C LEU A 82 -7.44 6.51 -15.21
N PRO A 83 -6.76 5.77 -16.11
CA PRO A 83 -6.23 6.35 -17.35
C PRO A 83 -7.28 6.99 -18.26
N ASP A 84 -8.52 6.52 -18.19
CA ASP A 84 -9.63 7.10 -18.97
C ASP A 84 -10.20 8.37 -18.35
N GLY A 85 -9.63 8.84 -17.23
CA GLY A 85 -10.07 10.03 -16.52
C GLY A 85 -11.16 9.79 -15.50
N SER A 86 -11.72 8.58 -15.40
CA SER A 86 -12.73 8.28 -14.40
C SER A 86 -12.14 8.35 -13.00
N GLU A 87 -12.94 8.82 -12.05
CA GLU A 87 -12.54 8.98 -10.64
C GLU A 87 -13.44 8.15 -9.76
N ILE A 88 -12.84 7.52 -8.77
CA ILE A 88 -13.55 6.66 -7.82
C ILE A 88 -13.15 7.08 -6.42
N ASP A 89 -14.14 7.35 -5.58
CA ASP A 89 -13.93 7.62 -4.16
C ASP A 89 -13.85 6.32 -3.38
N LEU A 90 -12.83 6.22 -2.53
CA LEU A 90 -12.68 5.11 -1.59
C LEU A 90 -12.79 5.65 -0.17
N THR A 91 -13.58 4.98 0.65
CA THR A 91 -13.84 5.34 2.04
C THR A 91 -13.54 4.16 2.97
N PRO A 92 -13.46 4.39 4.29
CA PRO A 92 -13.09 3.32 5.21
C PRO A 92 -13.96 2.08 5.05
N GLY A 93 -13.32 0.93 4.97
CA GLY A 93 -13.96 -0.36 4.75
C GLY A 93 -14.04 -0.79 3.30
N ASP A 94 -13.75 0.11 2.35
CA ASP A 94 -13.72 -0.27 0.94
C ASP A 94 -12.47 -1.10 0.64
N PHE A 95 -12.67 -2.26 0.04
CA PHE A 95 -11.61 -3.06 -0.55
C PHE A 95 -11.51 -2.72 -2.02
N PHE A 96 -10.28 -2.69 -2.53
CA PHE A 96 -10.06 -2.43 -3.94
C PHE A 96 -9.02 -3.37 -4.52
N GLN A 97 -9.14 -3.60 -5.81
CA GLN A 97 -8.13 -4.26 -6.62
C GLN A 97 -7.85 -3.33 -7.80
N ILE A 98 -6.59 -3.07 -8.06
CA ILE A 98 -6.19 -2.25 -9.20
C ILE A 98 -5.00 -2.88 -9.89
N ALA A 99 -5.06 -2.98 -11.22
CA ALA A 99 -4.04 -3.59 -12.06
C ALA A 99 -3.82 -2.73 -13.30
N THR A 100 -3.72 -1.43 -13.11
CA THR A 100 -3.48 -0.45 -14.17
C THR A 100 -2.73 0.74 -13.60
N GLU A 101 -2.21 1.61 -14.48
CA GLU A 101 -1.73 2.92 -14.05
C GLU A 101 -2.87 3.72 -13.44
N TYR A 102 -2.54 4.53 -12.47
CA TYR A 102 -3.52 5.35 -11.77
C TYR A 102 -2.84 6.55 -11.13
N ASP A 103 -3.62 7.56 -10.79
CA ASP A 103 -3.24 8.56 -9.81
C ASP A 103 -4.18 8.45 -8.62
N GLY A 104 -3.78 9.01 -7.49
CA GLY A 104 -4.61 9.00 -6.30
C GLY A 104 -4.22 10.16 -5.39
N TRP A 105 -5.18 10.65 -4.62
CA TRP A 105 -4.93 11.73 -3.67
C TRP A 105 -5.88 11.66 -2.50
N VAL A 106 -5.41 12.20 -1.37
CA VAL A 106 -6.22 12.30 -0.17
C VAL A 106 -7.28 13.39 -0.36
N VAL A 107 -8.51 13.07 0.00
CA VAL A 107 -9.65 13.99 -0.05
C VAL A 107 -9.93 14.53 1.34
N GLY A 108 -10.04 15.86 1.43
CA GLY A 108 -10.38 16.52 2.69
C GLY A 108 -9.18 16.78 3.58
N TYR A 109 -9.44 16.94 4.87
CA TYR A 109 -8.46 17.44 5.83
C TYR A 109 -7.95 16.37 6.80
N ARG A 110 -8.39 15.14 6.66
CA ARG A 110 -7.97 14.03 7.51
C ARG A 110 -6.95 13.15 6.78
N PRO A 111 -5.96 12.61 7.50
CA PRO A 111 -5.07 11.62 6.90
C PRO A 111 -5.84 10.39 6.44
N CYS A 112 -5.28 9.70 5.47
CA CYS A 112 -5.81 8.44 4.97
C CYS A 112 -4.84 7.31 5.27
N GLU A 113 -5.34 6.19 5.75
CA GLU A 113 -4.55 4.98 5.92
C GLU A 113 -5.10 3.88 5.05
N ILE A 114 -4.20 3.19 4.35
CA ILE A 114 -4.54 2.08 3.45
C ILE A 114 -3.71 0.87 3.83
N LEU A 115 -4.40 -0.26 4.01
CA LEU A 115 -3.75 -1.56 4.20
C LEU A 115 -3.60 -2.23 2.84
N TYR A 116 -2.37 -2.58 2.47
CA TYR A 116 -2.08 -3.31 1.24
C TYR A 116 -1.87 -4.78 1.55
N LEU A 117 -2.70 -5.62 0.96
CA LEU A 117 -2.69 -7.08 1.16
C LEU A 117 -1.86 -7.79 0.10
N SER A 118 -1.63 -7.14 -1.04
CA SER A 118 -0.76 -7.64 -2.10
C SER A 118 -0.29 -6.50 -2.98
N GLY A 119 0.78 -6.74 -3.75
CA GLY A 119 1.28 -5.80 -4.74
C GLY A 119 2.10 -4.65 -4.18
N VAL A 120 2.37 -4.62 -2.89
CA VAL A 120 3.08 -3.51 -2.27
C VAL A 120 4.51 -3.38 -2.80
N ASP A 121 5.13 -4.46 -3.27
CA ASP A 121 6.49 -4.42 -3.84
C ASP A 121 6.56 -3.52 -5.08
N ALA A 122 5.51 -3.51 -5.90
CA ALA A 122 5.47 -2.64 -7.07
C ALA A 122 5.34 -1.17 -6.67
N ILE A 123 4.65 -0.89 -5.58
CA ILE A 123 4.56 0.47 -5.03
C ILE A 123 5.93 0.92 -4.53
N VAL A 124 6.61 0.06 -3.78
CA VAL A 124 7.94 0.35 -3.20
C VAL A 124 8.93 0.75 -4.30
N LYS A 125 8.91 0.07 -5.44
CA LYS A 125 9.83 0.35 -6.54
C LYS A 125 9.67 1.76 -7.11
N ARG A 126 8.50 2.36 -7.01
CA ARG A 126 8.18 3.63 -7.65
C ARG A 126 8.24 4.83 -6.72
N VAL A 127 8.25 4.60 -5.41
CA VAL A 127 8.22 5.68 -4.44
C VAL A 127 9.58 6.37 -4.35
N ARG A 128 9.59 7.71 -4.39
CA ARG A 128 10.78 8.51 -4.13
C ARG A 128 10.99 8.60 -2.63
N HIS A 129 12.12 8.07 -2.19
CA HIS A 129 12.49 8.12 -0.78
C HIS A 129 12.93 9.53 -0.40
N MET A 130 12.49 9.98 0.77
CA MET A 130 13.01 11.17 1.41
C MET A 130 14.00 10.75 2.49
N GLU A 131 15.19 11.31 2.44
CA GLU A 131 16.25 11.07 3.40
C GLU A 131 16.28 12.13 4.50
#